data_beac390ee6060f7909514441f3f3a1d3
#
_entry.id   beac390ee6060f7909514441f3f3a1d3
#
_cell.length_a   1.000
_cell.length_b   1.000
_cell.length_c   1.000
_cell.angle_alpha   90.00
_cell.angle_beta   90.00
_cell.angle_gamma   90.00
#
_symmetry.space_group_name_H-M   'P 1'
#
loop_
_entity.id
_entity.type
_entity.pdbx_description
1 polymer ?
#
loop_
_entity_poly.entity_id
_entity_poly.type
_entity_poly.pdbx_seq_one_letter_code
_entity_poly.pdbx_strand_id
1 'polypeptide(L)'
;MPRTLPAPEAYRSRSFQNKEGHTECVEFIKQALNAPPTAVWREGAKIVRSPPGTTDPIPKGTAIATFVSGRYPQQGNTGKHAAIYLGQNGEGIQVLDQWRAQGKVLPRTIPWTPRRPGLSNDGNAFSVIEW
;
A
#
# COMPACT_ATOMS: atom_id res chain seq x y z
N MET A 1 8.87 -12.63 3.97
CA MET A 1 7.66 -12.97 4.77
C MET A 1 6.66 -11.83 4.70
N PRO A 2 5.42 -12.07 4.26
CA PRO A 2 4.40 -11.02 4.27
C PRO A 2 4.12 -10.54 5.69
N ARG A 3 3.76 -9.27 5.82
CA ARG A 3 3.45 -8.65 7.10
C ARG A 3 2.01 -8.15 7.12
N THR A 4 1.33 -8.43 8.20
CA THR A 4 -0.08 -8.08 8.37
C THR A 4 -0.26 -7.21 9.60
N LEU A 5 -0.89 -6.05 9.42
CA LEU A 5 -1.20 -5.12 10.50
C LEU A 5 -2.50 -5.56 11.17
N PRO A 6 -2.47 -5.90 12.48
CA PRO A 6 -3.70 -6.25 13.20
C PRO A 6 -4.61 -5.03 13.33
N ALA A 7 -5.93 -5.25 13.26
CA ALA A 7 -6.96 -4.22 13.44
C ALA A 7 -6.62 -2.93 12.66
N PRO A 8 -6.47 -3.01 11.34
CA PRO A 8 -5.98 -1.87 10.56
C PRO A 8 -6.88 -0.64 10.66
N GLU A 9 -8.19 -0.80 10.86
CA GLU A 9 -9.11 0.33 10.99
C GLU A 9 -8.82 1.22 12.20
N ALA A 10 -8.11 0.73 13.20
CA ALA A 10 -7.73 1.54 14.36
C ALA A 10 -6.75 2.64 14.00
N TYR A 11 -6.11 2.55 12.84
CA TYR A 11 -5.14 3.55 12.37
C TYR A 11 -5.78 4.67 11.55
N ARG A 12 -7.05 4.55 11.25
CA ARG A 12 -7.78 5.57 10.50
C ARG A 12 -7.70 6.93 11.20
N SER A 13 -7.43 7.98 10.44
CA SER A 13 -7.29 9.37 10.89
C SER A 13 -6.02 9.66 11.68
N ARG A 14 -5.13 8.67 11.86
CA ARG A 14 -3.81 8.90 12.45
C ARG A 14 -2.84 9.41 11.38
N SER A 15 -1.80 10.11 11.83
CA SER A 15 -0.76 10.66 10.95
C SER A 15 0.60 10.10 11.37
N PHE A 16 1.38 9.65 10.39
CA PHE A 16 2.71 9.12 10.63
C PHE A 16 3.71 10.00 9.86
N GLN A 17 4.49 10.78 10.58
CA GLN A 17 5.41 11.74 9.98
C GLN A 17 6.84 11.23 10.02
N ASN A 18 7.62 11.60 8.98
CA ASN A 18 9.06 11.38 8.98
C ASN A 18 9.76 12.49 9.78
N LYS A 19 11.10 12.52 9.75
CA LYS A 19 11.89 13.50 10.50
C LYS A 19 11.66 14.93 10.06
N GLU A 20 11.27 15.13 8.80
CA GLU A 20 10.97 16.46 8.27
C GLU A 20 9.51 16.88 8.52
N GLY A 21 8.72 16.05 9.18
CA GLY A 21 7.31 16.34 9.46
C GLY A 21 6.38 16.02 8.31
N HIS A 22 6.81 15.22 7.33
CA HIS A 22 6.01 14.87 6.17
C HIS A 22 5.33 13.51 6.35
N THR A 23 4.03 13.44 6.00
CA THR A 23 3.26 12.20 6.03
C THR A 23 3.48 11.38 4.76
N GLU A 24 4.71 10.91 4.56
CA GLU A 24 5.03 10.03 3.44
C GLU A 24 4.29 8.71 3.55
N CYS A 25 3.87 8.13 2.43
CA CYS A 25 3.10 6.89 2.44
C CYS A 25 3.84 5.75 3.15
N VAL A 26 5.15 5.67 2.99
CA VAL A 26 5.96 4.60 3.58
C VAL A 26 6.09 4.72 5.09
N GLU A 27 5.92 5.93 5.65
CA GLU A 27 6.01 6.13 7.11
C GLU A 27 4.90 5.40 7.85
N PHE A 28 3.71 5.33 7.27
CA PHE A 28 2.63 4.54 7.85
C PHE A 28 3.06 3.08 8.00
N ILE A 29 3.59 2.49 6.93
CA ILE A 29 4.04 1.09 6.95
C ILE A 29 5.19 0.90 7.93
N LYS A 30 6.18 1.80 7.87
CA LYS A 30 7.39 1.68 8.71
C LYS A 30 7.07 1.79 10.19
N GLN A 31 6.22 2.75 10.57
CA GLN A 31 5.93 2.98 11.98
C GLN A 31 4.88 2.00 12.51
N ALA A 32 3.84 1.70 11.76
CA ALA A 32 2.80 0.79 12.22
C ALA A 32 3.26 -0.67 12.32
N LEU A 33 4.14 -1.10 11.41
CA LEU A 33 4.63 -2.48 11.35
C LEU A 33 6.09 -2.64 11.79
N ASN A 34 6.72 -1.56 12.21
CA ASN A 34 8.14 -1.57 12.56
C ASN A 34 8.98 -2.14 11.40
N ALA A 35 8.69 -1.66 10.19
CA ALA A 35 9.33 -2.15 8.98
C ALA A 35 10.73 -1.56 8.79
N PRO A 36 11.64 -2.30 8.12
CA PRO A 36 12.95 -1.76 7.78
C PRO A 36 12.85 -0.70 6.69
N PRO A 37 13.96 -0.02 6.36
CA PRO A 37 13.98 0.94 5.27
C PRO A 37 13.50 0.32 3.94
N THR A 38 12.88 1.14 3.10
CA THR A 38 12.30 0.69 1.83
C THR A 38 13.31 0.04 0.89
N ALA A 39 14.60 0.37 1.06
CA ALA A 39 15.66 -0.21 0.23
C ALA A 39 15.76 -1.74 0.37
N VAL A 40 15.32 -2.30 1.49
CA VAL A 40 15.37 -3.75 1.70
C VAL A 40 14.04 -4.45 1.40
N TRP A 41 13.01 -3.71 1.05
CA TRP A 41 11.73 -4.31 0.67
C TRP A 41 11.86 -5.11 -0.61
N ARG A 42 11.18 -6.24 -0.67
CA ARG A 42 11.17 -7.11 -1.84
C ARG A 42 9.74 -7.33 -2.28
N GLU A 43 9.54 -7.48 -3.57
CA GLU A 43 8.23 -7.75 -4.13
C GLU A 43 7.83 -9.19 -3.83
N GLY A 44 6.71 -9.36 -3.13
CA GLY A 44 6.09 -10.65 -2.90
C GLY A 44 4.98 -10.93 -3.90
N ALA A 45 3.93 -11.63 -3.46
CA ALA A 45 2.81 -11.99 -4.32
C ALA A 45 2.13 -10.74 -4.91
N LYS A 46 1.83 -10.80 -6.20
CA LYS A 46 1.11 -9.72 -6.87
C LYS A 46 -0.36 -9.72 -6.43
N ILE A 47 -0.91 -8.52 -6.22
CA ILE A 47 -2.34 -8.38 -5.98
C ILE A 47 -3.05 -8.58 -7.31
N VAL A 48 -3.88 -9.59 -7.38
CA VAL A 48 -4.61 -9.95 -8.60
C VAL A 48 -6.11 -9.84 -8.33
N ARG A 49 -6.83 -9.29 -9.30
CA ARG A 49 -8.29 -9.21 -9.19
C ARG A 49 -8.88 -10.61 -9.09
N SER A 50 -9.61 -10.86 -8.01
CA SER A 50 -10.27 -12.15 -7.80
C SER A 50 -11.59 -12.19 -8.56
N PRO A 51 -11.93 -13.31 -9.22
CA PRO A 51 -13.25 -13.47 -9.83
C PRO A 51 -14.35 -13.34 -8.80
N PRO A 52 -15.55 -12.83 -9.18
CA PRO A 52 -16.68 -12.74 -8.26
C PRO A 52 -17.00 -14.09 -7.62
N GLY A 53 -17.30 -14.08 -6.31
CA GLY A 53 -17.65 -15.28 -5.57
C GLY A 53 -16.47 -16.14 -5.12
N THR A 54 -15.22 -15.70 -5.39
CA THR A 54 -14.03 -16.43 -4.94
C THR A 54 -13.44 -15.75 -3.70
N THR A 55 -12.67 -16.53 -2.94
CA THR A 55 -12.00 -16.03 -1.74
C THR A 55 -10.78 -15.21 -2.14
N ASP A 56 -10.62 -14.04 -1.53
CA ASP A 56 -9.42 -13.21 -1.69
C ASP A 56 -8.26 -13.90 -0.97
N PRO A 57 -7.17 -14.24 -1.68
CA PRO A 57 -6.03 -14.90 -1.04
C PRO A 57 -5.18 -13.98 -0.19
N ILE A 58 -5.37 -12.66 -0.29
CA ILE A 58 -4.55 -11.70 0.44
C ILE A 58 -5.27 -11.28 1.73
N PRO A 59 -4.69 -11.55 2.92
CA PRO A 59 -5.33 -11.20 4.18
C PRO A 59 -5.50 -9.70 4.36
N LYS A 60 -6.60 -9.30 4.99
CA LYS A 60 -6.82 -7.93 5.42
C LYS A 60 -5.69 -7.48 6.34
N GLY A 61 -5.16 -6.30 6.12
CA GLY A 61 -4.06 -5.75 6.90
C GLY A 61 -2.69 -5.96 6.28
N THR A 62 -2.60 -6.67 5.16
CA THR A 62 -1.32 -6.95 4.50
C THR A 62 -0.69 -5.67 3.97
N ALA A 63 0.60 -5.48 4.23
CA ALA A 63 1.36 -4.36 3.68
C ALA A 63 1.62 -4.60 2.20
N ILE A 64 1.28 -3.61 1.37
CA ILE A 64 1.44 -3.69 -0.09
C ILE A 64 2.13 -2.44 -0.62
N ALA A 65 2.75 -2.57 -1.78
CA ALA A 65 3.40 -1.43 -2.44
C ALA A 65 3.50 -1.67 -3.95
N THR A 66 3.84 -0.59 -4.66
CA THR A 66 4.25 -0.69 -6.06
C THR A 66 5.72 -1.05 -6.11
N PHE A 67 6.12 -1.82 -7.13
CA PHE A 67 7.50 -2.26 -7.28
C PHE A 67 7.94 -2.07 -8.74
N VAL A 68 9.24 -1.88 -8.92
CA VAL A 68 9.87 -1.87 -10.24
C VAL A 68 11.06 -2.81 -10.16
N SER A 69 11.09 -3.80 -11.05
CA SER A 69 12.15 -4.82 -11.07
C SER A 69 12.35 -5.49 -9.71
N GLY A 70 11.26 -5.76 -9.01
CA GLY A 70 11.27 -6.45 -7.72
C GLY A 70 11.68 -5.59 -6.53
N ARG A 71 11.88 -4.29 -6.72
CA ARG A 71 12.32 -3.36 -5.69
C ARG A 71 11.39 -2.18 -5.56
N TYR A 72 11.29 -1.65 -4.34
CA TYR A 72 10.60 -0.38 -4.13
C TYR A 72 11.49 0.74 -4.65
N PRO A 73 10.98 1.61 -5.56
CA PRO A 73 11.83 2.65 -6.16
C PRO A 73 12.42 3.59 -5.11
N GLN A 74 13.72 3.84 -5.21
CA GLN A 74 14.44 4.69 -4.25
C GLN A 74 14.56 6.13 -4.70
N GLN A 75 14.28 6.39 -5.98
CA GLN A 75 14.42 7.73 -6.55
C GLN A 75 13.14 8.14 -7.26
N GLY A 76 12.95 9.44 -7.42
CA GLY A 76 11.77 10.01 -8.05
C GLY A 76 10.62 10.13 -7.07
N ASN A 77 9.61 10.89 -7.47
CA ASN A 77 8.42 11.19 -6.65
C ASN A 77 7.14 10.62 -7.23
N THR A 78 7.21 9.92 -8.34
CA THR A 78 6.05 9.38 -9.04
C THR A 78 6.15 7.87 -9.20
N GLY A 79 5.01 7.23 -9.34
CA GLY A 79 4.94 5.80 -9.62
C GLY A 79 5.32 4.91 -8.44
N LYS A 80 5.35 5.44 -7.22
CA LYS A 80 5.64 4.65 -6.04
C LYS A 80 4.67 4.98 -4.92
N HIS A 81 4.17 3.94 -4.26
CA HIS A 81 3.20 4.09 -3.19
C HIS A 81 3.17 2.82 -2.34
N ALA A 82 2.87 2.99 -1.06
CA ALA A 82 2.69 1.88 -0.12
C ALA A 82 1.39 2.09 0.64
N ALA A 83 0.75 1.00 1.04
CA ALA A 83 -0.56 1.04 1.68
C ALA A 83 -0.78 -0.22 2.51
N ILE A 84 -1.84 -0.21 3.32
CA ILE A 84 -2.35 -1.39 4.00
C ILE A 84 -3.60 -1.88 3.24
N TYR A 85 -3.54 -3.12 2.79
CA TYR A 85 -4.62 -3.74 2.03
C TYR A 85 -5.78 -4.12 2.93
N LEU A 86 -6.99 -3.76 2.54
CA LEU A 86 -8.20 -4.13 3.29
C LEU A 86 -9.04 -5.20 2.58
N GLY A 87 -8.90 -5.31 1.28
CA GLY A 87 -9.71 -6.21 0.45
C GLY A 87 -9.84 -5.67 -0.96
N GLN A 88 -10.75 -6.22 -1.71
CA GLN A 88 -11.01 -5.78 -3.08
C GLN A 88 -12.46 -5.99 -3.47
N ASN A 89 -12.89 -5.26 -4.50
CA ASN A 89 -14.19 -5.45 -5.13
C ASN A 89 -14.04 -5.22 -6.65
N GLY A 90 -15.16 -5.15 -7.36
CA GLY A 90 -15.15 -4.94 -8.81
C GLY A 90 -14.53 -3.63 -9.27
N GLU A 91 -14.45 -2.64 -8.40
CA GLU A 91 -13.88 -1.33 -8.73
C GLU A 91 -12.37 -1.29 -8.58
N GLY A 92 -11.84 -1.96 -7.57
CA GLY A 92 -10.41 -1.92 -7.30
C GLY A 92 -10.03 -2.55 -5.97
N ILE A 93 -8.83 -2.22 -5.50
CA ILE A 93 -8.37 -2.61 -4.17
C ILE A 93 -8.80 -1.56 -3.15
N GLN A 94 -9.19 -2.03 -1.95
CA GLN A 94 -9.55 -1.16 -0.84
C GLN A 94 -8.34 -1.09 0.08
N VAL A 95 -7.90 0.12 0.42
CA VAL A 95 -6.68 0.31 1.21
C VAL A 95 -6.88 1.37 2.29
N LEU A 96 -5.98 1.35 3.27
CA LEU A 96 -5.70 2.48 4.14
C LEU A 96 -4.33 3.00 3.74
N ASP A 97 -4.23 4.30 3.48
CA ASP A 97 -2.96 4.92 3.11
C ASP A 97 -2.93 6.39 3.48
N GLN A 98 -1.74 6.96 3.40
CA GLN A 98 -1.52 8.38 3.57
C GLN A 98 -0.51 8.85 2.53
N TRP A 99 -0.50 10.16 2.28
CA TRP A 99 0.55 10.84 1.51
C TRP A 99 0.61 12.28 1.99
N ARG A 100 1.59 13.04 1.50
CA ARG A 100 1.81 14.41 2.01
C ARG A 100 0.57 15.27 1.98
N ALA A 101 -0.10 15.33 0.83
CA ALA A 101 -1.27 16.21 0.66
C ALA A 101 -2.47 15.76 1.49
N GLN A 102 -2.63 14.44 1.67
CA GLN A 102 -3.73 13.91 2.49
C GLN A 102 -3.49 14.14 3.98
N GLY A 103 -2.25 14.04 4.43
CA GLY A 103 -1.83 14.37 5.79
C GLY A 103 -2.20 13.37 6.87
N LYS A 104 -2.95 12.34 6.55
CA LYS A 104 -3.38 11.32 7.51
C LYS A 104 -3.83 10.05 6.81
N VAL A 105 -3.92 8.95 7.58
CA VAL A 105 -4.39 7.66 7.08
C VAL A 105 -5.89 7.72 6.86
N LEU A 106 -6.33 7.44 5.64
CA LEU A 106 -7.74 7.38 5.28
C LEU A 106 -7.99 6.17 4.36
N PRO A 107 -9.22 5.64 4.34
CA PRO A 107 -9.57 4.58 3.40
C PRO A 107 -9.78 5.16 2.01
N ARG A 108 -9.39 4.40 0.98
CA ARG A 108 -9.74 4.71 -0.40
C ARG A 108 -9.72 3.48 -1.28
N THR A 109 -10.26 3.62 -2.48
CA THR A 109 -10.21 2.60 -3.52
C THR A 109 -9.18 2.99 -4.56
N ILE A 110 -8.27 2.06 -4.89
CA ILE A 110 -7.35 2.23 -6.02
C ILE A 110 -7.91 1.37 -7.15
N PRO A 111 -8.38 1.99 -8.24
CA PRO A 111 -9.16 1.28 -9.24
C PRO A 111 -8.34 0.30 -10.08
N TRP A 112 -9.00 -0.80 -10.51
CA TRP A 112 -8.41 -1.73 -11.47
C TRP A 112 -8.19 -1.07 -12.84
N THR A 113 -9.07 -0.09 -13.18
CA THR A 113 -8.95 0.68 -14.41
C THR A 113 -8.52 2.09 -14.02
N PRO A 114 -7.23 2.44 -14.17
CA PRO A 114 -6.73 3.73 -13.69
C PRO A 114 -7.41 4.91 -14.38
N ARG A 115 -7.75 5.92 -13.60
CA ARG A 115 -8.31 7.18 -14.09
C ARG A 115 -7.24 8.26 -14.20
N ARG A 116 -6.05 8.01 -13.64
CA ARG A 116 -4.91 8.92 -13.65
C ARG A 116 -3.66 8.12 -13.98
N PRO A 117 -2.64 8.75 -14.60
CA PRO A 117 -1.39 8.06 -14.87
C PRO A 117 -0.62 7.74 -13.58
N GLY A 118 0.29 6.78 -13.69
CA GLY A 118 1.17 6.39 -12.60
C GLY A 118 0.75 5.10 -11.90
N LEU A 119 1.73 4.33 -11.48
CA LEU A 119 1.51 3.04 -10.83
C LEU A 119 0.70 3.17 -9.54
N SER A 120 0.89 4.27 -8.80
CA SER A 120 0.20 4.50 -7.54
C SER A 120 -1.31 4.64 -7.68
N ASN A 121 -1.82 4.82 -8.90
CA ASN A 121 -3.24 4.96 -9.19
C ASN A 121 -3.84 3.73 -9.88
N ASP A 122 -3.08 2.63 -9.93
CA ASP A 122 -3.46 1.41 -10.65
C ASP A 122 -3.46 0.24 -9.67
N GLY A 123 -4.64 -0.31 -9.39
CA GLY A 123 -4.77 -1.46 -8.50
C GLY A 123 -4.00 -2.70 -8.98
N ASN A 124 -3.72 -2.79 -10.28
CA ASN A 124 -2.95 -3.90 -10.84
C ASN A 124 -1.43 -3.76 -10.62
N ALA A 125 -0.97 -2.63 -10.09
CA ALA A 125 0.46 -2.37 -9.95
C ALA A 125 1.01 -2.73 -8.57
N PHE A 126 0.18 -3.24 -7.68
CA PHE A 126 0.57 -3.50 -6.30
C PHE A 126 0.91 -4.96 -6.05
N SER A 127 1.86 -5.17 -5.16
CA SER A 127 2.26 -6.49 -4.68
C SER A 127 2.45 -6.45 -3.17
N VAL A 128 2.43 -7.62 -2.55
CA VAL A 128 2.72 -7.76 -1.13
C VAL A 128 4.18 -7.36 -0.87
N ILE A 129 4.42 -6.62 0.20
CA ILE A 129 5.78 -6.26 0.62
C ILE A 129 6.35 -7.41 1.43
N GLU A 130 7.60 -7.80 1.13
CA GLU A 130 8.32 -8.79 1.92
C GLU A 130 9.59 -8.20 2.51
N TRP A 131 9.87 -8.59 3.76
CA TRP A 131 11.13 -8.30 4.45
C TRP A 131 11.37 -9.31 5.55
#